data_6bcf0947ed95273bd42836e62ccd03b1
#
_entry.id   6bcf0947ed95273bd42836e62ccd03b1
#
_cell.length_a   1.000
_cell.length_b   1.000
_cell.length_c   1.000
_cell.angle_alpha   90.00
_cell.angle_beta   90.00
_cell.angle_gamma   90.00
#
_symmetry.space_group_name_H-M   'P 1'
#
loop_
_entity.id
_entity.type
_entity.pdbx_description
1 polymer ?
#
loop_
_entity_poly.entity_id
_entity_poly.type
_entity_poly.pdbx_seq_one_letter_code
_entity_poly.pdbx_strand_id
1 'polypeptide(L)'
;LAGPILNEYISRRQWIGIFLGFFGTVLVLGYDVGTDLSIVGTLASFIALAAFSFATLWQKKVSEDLPLSVSNAYQALSASCFHIILAILIEDWFINYSSSFLMAMSWQIFAVSFGAFTILMYLIKTGSASKTASLFFLITPVSVFMAWIFLNEVITLQDFIGLSVATIGVYIVTQIDDNDRNVGV
;
A
#
# COMPACT_ATOMS: atom_id res chain seq x y z
N LEU A 1 2.12 0.39 15.20
CA LEU A 1 3.50 -0.15 15.24
C LEU A 1 4.57 0.94 15.08
N ALA A 2 4.29 2.04 14.34
CA ALA A 2 5.26 3.13 14.11
C ALA A 2 5.75 3.79 15.41
N GLY A 3 4.85 4.01 16.38
CA GLY A 3 5.19 4.61 17.68
C GLY A 3 6.34 3.87 18.39
N PRO A 4 6.18 2.59 18.76
CA PRO A 4 7.19 1.87 19.51
C PRO A 4 8.46 1.52 18.72
N ILE A 5 8.41 1.44 17.38
CA ILE A 5 9.55 1.04 16.54
C ILE A 5 10.39 2.25 16.09
N LEU A 6 9.73 3.34 15.75
CA LEU A 6 10.34 4.55 15.17
C LEU A 6 10.30 5.76 16.11
N ASN A 7 9.75 5.61 17.31
CA ASN A 7 9.47 6.72 18.25
C ASN A 7 8.66 7.87 17.62
N GLU A 8 7.80 7.55 16.62
CA GLU A 8 6.90 8.52 16.02
C GLU A 8 5.69 8.75 16.91
N TYR A 9 5.43 10.00 17.25
CA TYR A 9 4.20 10.37 17.95
C TYR A 9 3.05 10.50 16.96
N ILE A 10 1.99 9.71 17.19
CA ILE A 10 0.77 9.77 16.39
C ILE A 10 -0.27 10.57 17.17
N SER A 11 -0.64 11.74 16.66
CA SER A 11 -1.63 12.61 17.30
C SER A 11 -3.03 11.98 17.30
N ARG A 12 -3.89 12.42 18.22
CA ARG A 12 -5.30 11.95 18.27
C ARG A 12 -6.05 12.22 16.96
N ARG A 13 -5.74 13.33 16.29
CA ARG A 13 -6.34 13.67 15.00
C ARG A 13 -5.88 12.74 13.89
N GLN A 14 -4.61 12.34 13.87
CA GLN A 14 -4.12 11.32 12.94
C GLN A 14 -4.84 9.98 13.15
N TRP A 15 -5.08 9.58 14.39
CA TRP A 15 -5.88 8.38 14.67
C TRP A 15 -7.29 8.47 14.10
N ILE A 16 -7.96 9.62 14.26
CA ILE A 16 -9.29 9.84 13.66
C ILE A 16 -9.23 9.70 12.14
N GLY A 17 -8.25 10.31 11.49
CA GLY A 17 -8.08 10.21 10.05
C GLY A 17 -7.79 8.79 9.57
N ILE A 18 -6.96 8.01 10.31
CA ILE A 18 -6.69 6.60 10.01
C ILE A 18 -7.98 5.76 10.12
N PHE A 19 -8.77 5.96 11.19
CA PHE A 19 -10.04 5.26 11.35
C PHE A 19 -11.05 5.63 10.25
N LEU A 20 -11.16 6.90 9.90
CA LEU A 20 -12.02 7.33 8.79
C LEU A 20 -11.58 6.70 7.46
N GLY A 21 -10.27 6.71 7.15
CA GLY A 21 -9.73 6.07 5.96
C GLY A 21 -10.05 4.57 5.91
N PHE A 22 -9.85 3.87 7.02
CA PHE A 22 -10.18 2.45 7.15
C PHE A 22 -11.67 2.19 6.95
N PHE A 23 -12.54 2.91 7.67
CA PHE A 23 -13.98 2.72 7.55
C PHE A 23 -14.51 3.10 6.15
N GLY A 24 -13.97 4.16 5.54
CA GLY A 24 -14.31 4.51 4.16
C GLY A 24 -13.97 3.39 3.17
N THR A 25 -12.79 2.77 3.32
CA THR A 25 -12.38 1.62 2.50
C THR A 25 -13.29 0.41 2.75
N VAL A 26 -13.63 0.10 4.01
CA VAL A 26 -14.55 -1.00 4.35
C VAL A 26 -15.95 -0.76 3.79
N LEU A 27 -16.44 0.48 3.78
CA LEU A 27 -17.73 0.81 3.17
C LEU A 27 -17.75 0.52 1.67
N VAL A 28 -16.68 0.81 0.96
CA VAL A 28 -16.58 0.51 -0.48
C VAL A 28 -16.48 -0.99 -0.73
N LEU A 29 -15.59 -1.69 -0.01
CA LEU A 29 -15.28 -3.10 -0.26
C LEU A 29 -16.22 -4.07 0.46
N GLY A 30 -16.88 -3.64 1.52
CA GLY A 30 -17.56 -4.52 2.46
C GLY A 30 -18.81 -5.23 1.94
N TYR A 31 -19.37 -4.78 0.81
CA TYR A 31 -20.56 -5.41 0.23
C TYR A 31 -20.24 -6.55 -0.74
N ASP A 32 -19.04 -6.52 -1.30
CA ASP A 32 -18.59 -7.52 -2.28
C ASP A 32 -17.80 -8.68 -1.64
N VAL A 33 -17.75 -8.74 -0.31
CA VAL A 33 -17.15 -9.88 0.39
C VAL A 33 -18.09 -11.07 0.21
N GLY A 34 -17.87 -11.82 -0.87
CA GLY A 34 -18.62 -13.03 -1.17
C GLY A 34 -18.58 -14.02 0.00
N THR A 35 -19.62 -14.86 0.09
CA THR A 35 -19.81 -15.84 1.16
C THR A 35 -18.75 -16.93 1.24
N ASP A 36 -17.86 -17.03 0.26
CA ASP A 36 -16.82 -18.07 0.14
C ASP A 36 -15.44 -17.60 0.62
N LEU A 37 -15.38 -17.03 1.84
CA LEU A 37 -14.11 -16.70 2.45
C LEU A 37 -13.31 -17.95 2.83
N SER A 38 -12.22 -18.19 2.14
CA SER A 38 -11.25 -19.21 2.56
C SER A 38 -10.55 -18.78 3.84
N ILE A 39 -10.69 -19.56 4.91
CA ILE A 39 -9.99 -19.30 6.19
C ILE A 39 -8.48 -19.21 5.96
N VAL A 40 -7.93 -20.10 5.13
CA VAL A 40 -6.49 -20.13 4.79
C VAL A 40 -6.08 -18.83 4.06
N GLY A 41 -6.88 -18.40 3.07
CA GLY A 41 -6.64 -17.14 2.36
C GLY A 41 -6.70 -15.92 3.27
N THR A 42 -7.68 -15.89 4.19
CA THR A 42 -7.82 -14.81 5.18
C THR A 42 -6.63 -14.75 6.12
N LEU A 43 -6.20 -15.89 6.68
CA LEU A 43 -5.01 -15.96 7.54
C LEU A 43 -3.74 -15.55 6.79
N ALA A 44 -3.57 -16.03 5.56
CA ALA A 44 -2.44 -15.63 4.71
C ALA A 44 -2.41 -14.11 4.47
N SER A 45 -3.56 -13.48 4.24
CA SER A 45 -3.68 -12.03 4.05
C SER A 45 -3.29 -11.26 5.33
N PHE A 46 -3.68 -11.71 6.51
CA PHE A 46 -3.26 -11.11 7.77
C PHE A 46 -1.76 -11.23 8.00
N ILE A 47 -1.17 -12.39 7.70
CA ILE A 47 0.28 -12.60 7.79
C ILE A 47 1.01 -11.68 6.82
N ALA A 48 0.54 -11.58 5.57
CA ALA A 48 1.10 -10.69 4.56
C ALA A 48 1.03 -9.22 4.99
N LEU A 49 -0.10 -8.77 5.54
CA LEU A 49 -0.27 -7.42 6.05
C LEU A 49 0.68 -7.12 7.22
N ALA A 50 0.83 -8.05 8.15
CA ALA A 50 1.76 -7.91 9.28
C ALA A 50 3.21 -7.85 8.79
N ALA A 51 3.60 -8.74 7.87
CA ALA A 51 4.93 -8.78 7.27
C ALA A 51 5.24 -7.50 6.49
N PHE A 52 4.30 -7.02 5.67
CA PHE A 52 4.45 -5.76 4.92
C PHE A 52 4.59 -4.55 5.85
N SER A 53 3.77 -4.48 6.91
CA SER A 53 3.84 -3.40 7.91
C SER A 53 5.21 -3.40 8.63
N PHE A 54 5.67 -4.57 9.04
CA PHE A 54 6.99 -4.72 9.67
C PHE A 54 8.12 -4.35 8.71
N ALA A 55 8.08 -4.85 7.47
CA ALA A 55 9.08 -4.56 6.46
C ALA A 55 9.18 -3.06 6.16
N THR A 56 8.04 -2.35 6.08
CA THR A 56 8.00 -0.90 5.85
C THR A 56 8.68 -0.12 6.99
N LEU A 57 8.41 -0.50 8.24
CA LEU A 57 9.03 0.14 9.41
C LEU A 57 10.52 -0.19 9.50
N TRP A 58 10.88 -1.43 9.24
CA TRP A 58 12.27 -1.88 9.18
C TRP A 58 13.06 -1.17 8.09
N GLN A 59 12.47 -1.07 6.90
CA GLN A 59 13.02 -0.32 5.78
C GLN A 59 13.35 1.11 6.15
N LYS A 60 12.43 1.82 6.80
CA LYS A 60 12.67 3.20 7.25
C LYS A 60 13.88 3.27 8.19
N LYS A 61 13.97 2.37 9.16
CA LYS A 61 15.04 2.35 10.16
C LYS A 61 16.42 2.04 9.57
N VAL A 62 16.48 1.12 8.58
CA VAL A 62 17.78 0.62 8.05
C VAL A 62 18.28 1.45 6.87
N SER A 63 17.38 2.11 6.13
CA SER A 63 17.78 2.83 4.90
C SER A 63 18.08 4.32 5.11
N GLU A 64 18.16 4.80 6.34
CA GLU A 64 18.48 6.21 6.62
C GLU A 64 19.82 6.62 5.99
N ASP A 65 20.83 5.77 6.09
CA ASP A 65 22.19 6.05 5.61
C ASP A 65 22.49 5.52 4.20
N LEU A 66 21.56 4.78 3.59
CA LEU A 66 21.81 4.15 2.28
C LEU A 66 21.15 4.95 1.14
N PRO A 67 21.81 5.05 -0.04
CA PRO A 67 21.15 5.54 -1.24
C PRO A 67 19.94 4.67 -1.59
N LEU A 68 18.81 5.31 -1.96
CA LEU A 68 17.57 4.61 -2.30
C LEU A 68 17.76 3.56 -3.40
N SER A 69 18.57 3.88 -4.42
CA SER A 69 18.88 2.95 -5.52
C SER A 69 19.55 1.67 -5.04
N VAL A 70 20.47 1.78 -4.10
CA VAL A 70 21.18 0.64 -3.49
C VAL A 70 20.22 -0.20 -2.66
N SER A 71 19.44 0.44 -1.80
CA SER A 71 18.44 -0.24 -0.96
C SER A 71 17.41 -0.99 -1.82
N ASN A 72 16.88 -0.33 -2.87
CA ASN A 72 15.92 -0.95 -3.77
C ASN A 72 16.52 -2.13 -4.55
N ALA A 73 17.78 -2.01 -5.00
CA ALA A 73 18.46 -3.09 -5.71
C ALA A 73 18.63 -4.34 -4.83
N TYR A 74 19.07 -4.18 -3.60
CA TYR A 74 19.20 -5.30 -2.66
C TYR A 74 17.87 -5.95 -2.33
N GLN A 75 16.81 -5.16 -2.14
CA GLN A 75 15.47 -5.69 -1.90
C GLN A 75 14.96 -6.49 -3.11
N ALA A 76 15.09 -5.92 -4.31
CA ALA A 76 14.67 -6.59 -5.54
C ALA A 76 15.45 -7.91 -5.76
N LEU A 77 16.76 -7.91 -5.55
CA LEU A 77 17.58 -9.11 -5.66
C LEU A 77 17.18 -10.18 -4.64
N SER A 78 17.02 -9.80 -3.38
CA SER A 78 16.61 -10.73 -2.32
C SER A 78 15.23 -11.33 -2.59
N ALA A 79 14.27 -10.50 -2.99
CA ALA A 79 12.93 -10.94 -3.36
C ALA A 79 12.97 -11.87 -4.58
N SER A 80 13.76 -11.53 -5.60
CA SER A 80 13.92 -12.37 -6.80
C SER A 80 14.50 -13.75 -6.48
N CYS A 81 15.56 -13.80 -5.67
CA CYS A 81 16.15 -15.07 -5.23
C CYS A 81 15.12 -15.93 -4.49
N PHE A 82 14.36 -15.32 -3.57
CA PHE A 82 13.32 -16.05 -2.82
C PHE A 82 12.22 -16.58 -3.73
N HIS A 83 11.70 -15.74 -4.65
CA HIS A 83 10.65 -16.16 -5.58
C HIS A 83 11.12 -17.21 -6.58
N ILE A 84 12.39 -17.14 -7.06
CA ILE A 84 12.95 -18.18 -7.94
C ILE A 84 12.99 -19.54 -7.21
N ILE A 85 13.41 -19.55 -5.95
CA ILE A 85 13.43 -20.80 -5.16
C ILE A 85 12.01 -21.36 -5.00
N LEU A 86 11.03 -20.51 -4.68
CA LEU A 86 9.64 -20.94 -4.58
C LEU A 86 9.08 -21.43 -5.91
N ALA A 87 9.36 -20.75 -7.01
CA ALA A 87 8.91 -21.17 -8.33
C ALA A 87 9.48 -22.55 -8.71
N ILE A 88 10.76 -22.80 -8.43
CA ILE A 88 11.38 -24.10 -8.67
C ILE A 88 10.72 -25.23 -7.86
N LEU A 89 10.26 -24.92 -6.64
CA LEU A 89 9.72 -25.93 -5.72
C LEU A 89 8.22 -26.20 -5.89
N ILE A 90 7.46 -25.21 -6.37
CA ILE A 90 5.99 -25.23 -6.26
C ILE A 90 5.30 -25.12 -7.62
N GLU A 91 5.92 -24.45 -8.63
CA GLU A 91 5.24 -24.10 -9.86
C GLU A 91 5.55 -25.04 -11.02
N ASP A 92 4.54 -25.30 -11.85
CA ASP A 92 4.71 -25.90 -13.18
C ASP A 92 5.20 -24.82 -14.15
N TRP A 93 6.36 -25.04 -14.77
CA TRP A 93 7.04 -24.09 -15.66
C TRP A 93 6.33 -23.93 -17.00
N PHE A 94 5.04 -23.54 -16.97
CA PHE A 94 4.28 -23.25 -18.17
C PHE A 94 3.95 -21.76 -18.25
N ILE A 95 4.53 -21.06 -19.22
CA ILE A 95 4.27 -19.63 -19.45
C ILE A 95 3.64 -19.46 -20.83
N ASN A 96 2.42 -18.94 -20.87
CA ASN A 96 1.78 -18.55 -22.12
C ASN A 96 2.18 -17.10 -22.47
N TYR A 97 3.08 -16.94 -23.43
CA TYR A 97 3.57 -15.66 -23.91
C TYR A 97 2.57 -14.95 -24.84
N SER A 98 1.38 -14.63 -24.34
CA SER A 98 0.41 -13.82 -25.07
C SER A 98 0.82 -12.32 -25.08
N SER A 99 0.30 -11.56 -26.04
CA SER A 99 0.53 -10.09 -26.09
C SER A 99 0.03 -9.40 -24.83
N SER A 100 -1.10 -9.87 -24.27
CA SER A 100 -1.65 -9.35 -23.01
C SER A 100 -0.73 -9.64 -21.84
N PHE A 101 -0.13 -10.83 -21.77
CA PHE A 101 0.86 -11.18 -20.75
C PHE A 101 2.09 -10.27 -20.83
N LEU A 102 2.65 -10.08 -22.03
CA LEU A 102 3.82 -9.22 -22.22
C LEU A 102 3.55 -7.77 -21.87
N MET A 103 2.36 -7.26 -22.20
CA MET A 103 1.94 -5.90 -21.85
C MET A 103 1.80 -5.75 -20.33
N ALA A 104 1.12 -6.68 -19.67
CA ALA A 104 0.95 -6.69 -18.20
C ALA A 104 2.29 -6.79 -17.47
N MET A 105 3.19 -7.66 -17.92
CA MET A 105 4.54 -7.80 -17.36
C MET A 105 5.38 -6.52 -17.56
N SER A 106 5.32 -5.92 -18.74
CA SER A 106 6.02 -4.66 -19.00
C SER A 106 5.50 -3.55 -18.08
N TRP A 107 4.18 -3.43 -17.93
CA TRP A 107 3.57 -2.49 -16.99
C TRP A 107 4.02 -2.72 -15.55
N GLN A 108 3.99 -3.98 -15.09
CA GLN A 108 4.42 -4.35 -13.74
C GLN A 108 5.88 -4.02 -13.48
N ILE A 109 6.76 -4.24 -14.46
CA ILE A 109 8.19 -3.96 -14.32
C ILE A 109 8.45 -2.45 -14.33
N PHE A 110 8.01 -1.75 -15.37
CA PHE A 110 8.42 -0.36 -15.58
C PHE A 110 7.57 0.63 -14.74
N ALA A 111 6.25 0.51 -14.74
CA ALA A 111 5.40 1.45 -14.04
C ALA A 111 5.34 1.15 -12.53
N VAL A 112 5.17 -0.11 -12.13
CA VAL A 112 5.00 -0.45 -10.72
C VAL A 112 6.35 -0.59 -10.03
N SER A 113 7.26 -1.47 -10.52
CA SER A 113 8.51 -1.75 -9.80
C SER A 113 9.50 -0.59 -9.86
N PHE A 114 9.73 0.00 -11.03
CA PHE A 114 10.63 1.17 -11.12
C PHE A 114 9.95 2.47 -10.73
N GLY A 115 8.71 2.71 -11.14
CA GLY A 115 7.99 3.95 -10.89
C GLY A 115 7.42 4.01 -9.47
N ALA A 116 6.30 3.33 -9.25
CA ALA A 116 5.52 3.46 -8.01
C ALA A 116 6.31 3.01 -6.77
N PHE A 117 7.07 1.90 -6.87
CA PHE A 117 7.85 1.40 -5.74
C PHE A 117 8.98 2.35 -5.35
N THR A 118 9.67 2.98 -6.31
CA THR A 118 10.71 3.98 -6.03
C THR A 118 10.11 5.22 -5.35
N ILE A 119 8.94 5.69 -5.80
CA ILE A 119 8.22 6.79 -5.14
C ILE A 119 7.83 6.41 -3.72
N LEU A 120 7.31 5.20 -3.52
CA LEU A 120 6.96 4.69 -2.19
C LEU A 120 8.17 4.70 -1.24
N MET A 121 9.31 4.17 -1.72
CA MET A 121 10.54 4.14 -0.93
C MET A 121 11.05 5.55 -0.59
N TYR A 122 10.93 6.48 -1.53
CA TYR A 122 11.25 7.88 -1.29
C TYR A 122 10.36 8.48 -0.19
N LEU A 123 9.05 8.24 -0.25
CA LEU A 123 8.09 8.73 0.75
C LEU A 123 8.35 8.11 2.14
N ILE A 124 8.69 6.83 2.22
CA ILE A 124 9.05 6.17 3.47
C ILE A 124 10.32 6.79 4.06
N LYS A 125 11.33 7.05 3.22
CA LYS A 125 12.60 7.61 3.66
C LYS A 125 12.48 9.06 4.14
N THR A 126 11.74 9.89 3.44
CA THR A 126 11.66 11.34 3.69
C THR A 126 10.49 11.76 4.57
N GLY A 127 9.40 10.97 4.59
CA GLY A 127 8.19 11.25 5.33
C GLY A 127 8.06 10.52 6.66
N SER A 128 6.95 10.73 7.35
CA SER A 128 6.58 9.89 8.49
C SER A 128 5.97 8.57 7.99
N ALA A 129 6.24 7.46 8.71
CA ALA A 129 5.68 6.15 8.35
C ALA A 129 4.14 6.15 8.39
N SER A 130 3.55 6.87 9.36
CA SER A 130 2.10 7.01 9.50
C SER A 130 1.46 7.72 8.33
N LYS A 131 2.06 8.81 7.82
CA LYS A 131 1.58 9.53 6.64
C LYS A 131 1.66 8.66 5.39
N THR A 132 2.81 8.05 5.15
CA THR A 132 3.01 7.17 4.00
C THR A 132 2.01 6.02 4.01
N ALA A 133 1.78 5.39 5.19
CA ALA A 133 0.79 4.34 5.34
C ALA A 133 -0.65 4.82 5.06
N SER A 134 -1.00 6.05 5.46
CA SER A 134 -2.35 6.58 5.21
C SER A 134 -2.64 6.81 3.72
N LEU A 135 -1.62 7.04 2.89
CA LEU A 135 -1.79 7.18 1.45
C LEU A 135 -2.30 5.90 0.78
N PHE A 136 -2.09 4.72 1.40
CA PHE A 136 -2.66 3.47 0.90
C PHE A 136 -4.19 3.48 0.88
N PHE A 137 -4.85 4.25 1.74
CA PHE A 137 -6.30 4.40 1.69
C PHE A 137 -6.79 5.11 0.41
N LEU A 138 -5.92 5.87 -0.27
CA LEU A 138 -6.26 6.46 -1.57
C LEU A 138 -6.26 5.44 -2.72
N ILE A 139 -5.68 4.26 -2.53
CA ILE A 139 -5.73 3.20 -3.53
C ILE A 139 -7.18 2.85 -3.85
N THR A 140 -8.05 2.72 -2.84
CA THR A 140 -9.47 2.40 -3.03
C THR A 140 -10.21 3.44 -3.89
N PRO A 141 -10.18 4.76 -3.58
CA PRO A 141 -10.77 5.76 -4.46
C PRO A 141 -10.25 5.72 -5.90
N VAL A 142 -8.93 5.61 -6.04
CA VAL A 142 -8.29 5.58 -7.37
C VAL A 142 -8.70 4.32 -8.13
N SER A 143 -8.75 3.16 -7.47
CA SER A 143 -9.15 1.89 -8.11
C SER A 143 -10.60 1.92 -8.58
N VAL A 144 -11.53 2.41 -7.76
CA VAL A 144 -12.95 2.55 -8.15
C VAL A 144 -13.10 3.52 -9.33
N PHE A 145 -12.39 4.65 -9.30
CA PHE A 145 -12.42 5.60 -10.41
C PHE A 145 -11.86 5.00 -11.71
N MET A 146 -10.80 4.20 -11.64
CA MET A 146 -10.24 3.48 -12.78
C MET A 146 -11.19 2.39 -13.28
N ALA A 147 -11.84 1.65 -12.41
CA ALA A 147 -12.82 0.65 -12.75
C ALA A 147 -14.04 1.28 -13.48
N TRP A 148 -14.51 2.43 -13.01
CA TRP A 148 -15.55 3.19 -13.69
C TRP A 148 -15.15 3.61 -15.11
N ILE A 149 -13.92 4.13 -15.30
CA ILE A 149 -13.46 4.61 -16.63
C ILE A 149 -13.18 3.45 -17.59
N PHE A 150 -12.47 2.42 -17.13
CA PHE A 150 -11.92 1.39 -18.01
C PHE A 150 -12.81 0.15 -18.11
N LEU A 151 -13.57 -0.17 -17.06
CA LEU A 151 -14.41 -1.36 -16.99
C LEU A 151 -15.92 -1.04 -17.11
N ASN A 152 -16.29 0.25 -17.23
CA ASN A 152 -17.67 0.73 -17.23
C ASN A 152 -18.47 0.26 -15.99
N GLU A 153 -17.80 0.09 -14.84
CA GLU A 153 -18.48 -0.24 -13.60
C GLU A 153 -19.32 0.96 -13.11
N VAL A 154 -20.48 0.66 -12.52
CA VAL A 154 -21.37 1.70 -12.01
C VAL A 154 -20.95 2.07 -10.59
N ILE A 155 -20.61 3.34 -10.39
CA ILE A 155 -20.35 3.85 -9.03
C ILE A 155 -21.68 3.98 -8.29
N THR A 156 -21.85 3.24 -7.23
CA THR A 156 -23.04 3.30 -6.37
C THR A 156 -22.98 4.48 -5.40
N LEU A 157 -24.12 4.85 -4.83
CA LEU A 157 -24.15 5.88 -3.77
C LEU A 157 -23.28 5.50 -2.57
N GLN A 158 -23.21 4.21 -2.25
CA GLN A 158 -22.38 3.68 -1.18
C GLN A 158 -20.89 3.87 -1.48
N ASP A 159 -20.46 3.56 -2.71
CA ASP A 159 -19.07 3.80 -3.14
C ASP A 159 -18.72 5.27 -2.99
N PHE A 160 -19.61 6.16 -3.44
CA PHE A 160 -19.39 7.61 -3.32
C PHE A 160 -19.22 8.06 -1.87
N ILE A 161 -20.04 7.56 -0.94
CA ILE A 161 -19.93 7.87 0.48
C ILE A 161 -18.61 7.30 1.04
N GLY A 162 -18.29 6.04 0.77
CA GLY A 162 -17.07 5.39 1.24
C GLY A 162 -15.80 6.08 0.73
N LEU A 163 -15.78 6.44 -0.58
CA LEU A 163 -14.69 7.19 -1.19
C LEU A 163 -14.50 8.57 -0.55
N SER A 164 -15.59 9.27 -0.29
CA SER A 164 -15.55 10.59 0.36
C SER A 164 -14.99 10.47 1.78
N VAL A 165 -15.46 9.50 2.56
CA VAL A 165 -14.97 9.26 3.93
C VAL A 165 -13.50 8.88 3.94
N ALA A 166 -13.06 7.99 3.03
CA ALA A 166 -11.66 7.58 2.91
C ALA A 166 -10.76 8.78 2.56
N THR A 167 -11.17 9.59 1.59
CA THR A 167 -10.41 10.77 1.14
C THR A 167 -10.29 11.81 2.24
N ILE A 168 -11.36 12.09 2.97
CA ILE A 168 -11.35 12.99 4.13
C ILE A 168 -10.41 12.44 5.21
N GLY A 169 -10.44 11.14 5.47
CA GLY A 169 -9.53 10.49 6.42
C GLY A 169 -8.06 10.73 6.07
N VAL A 170 -7.68 10.51 4.81
CA VAL A 170 -6.31 10.76 4.33
C VAL A 170 -5.95 12.23 4.43
N TYR A 171 -6.85 13.13 4.04
CA TYR A 171 -6.63 14.58 4.15
C TYR A 171 -6.33 15.00 5.59
N ILE A 172 -7.09 14.50 6.56
CA ILE A 172 -6.86 14.79 7.98
C ILE A 172 -5.47 14.33 8.42
N VAL A 173 -5.04 13.11 8.04
CA VAL A 173 -3.71 12.61 8.42
C VAL A 173 -2.58 13.42 7.79
N THR A 174 -2.73 13.82 6.53
CA THR A 174 -1.65 14.51 5.79
C THR A 174 -1.47 15.97 6.17
N GLN A 175 -2.55 16.68 6.54
CA GLN A 175 -2.50 18.12 6.86
C GLN A 175 -1.91 18.45 8.24
N ILE A 176 -1.93 17.53 9.19
CA ILE A 176 -1.64 17.85 10.59
C ILE A 176 -0.14 18.10 10.86
N ASP A 177 0.74 17.59 10.03
CA ASP A 177 2.19 17.67 10.24
C ASP A 177 2.80 19.03 9.89
N ASP A 178 2.12 19.83 9.08
CA ASP A 178 2.59 21.18 8.74
C ASP A 178 2.35 22.18 9.88
N ASN A 179 1.31 21.97 10.67
CA ASN A 179 1.01 22.82 11.82
C ASN A 179 1.84 22.46 13.07
N ASP A 180 2.14 21.19 13.31
CA ASP A 180 2.91 20.77 14.50
C ASP A 180 4.41 21.08 14.37
N ARG A 181 4.96 21.21 13.16
CA ARG A 181 6.33 21.70 12.93
C ARG A 181 6.48 23.20 13.18
N ASN A 182 5.40 23.97 13.05
CA ASN A 182 5.41 25.43 13.26
C ASN A 182 5.17 25.84 14.72
N VAL A 183 4.83 24.91 15.61
CA VAL A 183 4.56 25.19 17.05
C VAL A 183 5.73 24.74 17.95
N GLY A 184 6.75 24.12 17.37
CA GLY A 184 7.92 23.56 18.08
C GLY A 184 9.21 24.35 17.87
N VAL A 185 9.16 25.70 17.85
CA VAL A 185 10.33 26.59 17.96
C VAL A 185 10.22 27.40 19.24
#